data_305917c64de4ce80a01d0751a894b40b
#
_entry.id   305917c64de4ce80a01d0751a894b40b
#
_cell.length_a   1.000
_cell.length_b   1.000
_cell.length_c   1.000
_cell.angle_alpha   90.00
_cell.angle_beta   90.00
_cell.angle_gamma   90.00
#
_symmetry.space_group_name_H-M   'P 1'
#
loop_
_entity.id
_entity.type
_entity.pdbx_description
1 polymer ?
#
loop_
_entity_poly.entity_id
_entity_poly.type
_entity_poly.pdbx_seq_one_letter_code
_entity_poly.pdbx_strand_id
1 'polypeptide(L)'
;MLGVLAKMSKYGDKNVVDLSEWGRPIARVVSRFLKEKPISVMQVTTIHLLLTIYCAWLILEGNTIIACFLLIIKGIIDAVDGELARIRERPSHVGRYWDTVADTIGLIAVMLAFGSLYSWETILTIALIFATLLQYSLFNHYSIMMRNLGSGDTTSRVDETVKPVAYPWERQSSVNFFHALYIVFFSWQDRIISVLSGRGSKTLVFELTVSSFLGFGMQSLVIFALALTDNLSYLPELILGVNMGLMALVFLRSRI
;
A
#
# COMPACT_ATOMS: atom_id res chain seq x y z
N MET A 1 23.10 -8.13 18.12
CA MET A 1 22.23 -8.75 17.09
C MET A 1 20.76 -8.30 17.21
N LEU A 2 20.15 -8.27 18.39
CA LEU A 2 18.79 -7.78 18.60
C LEU A 2 18.59 -6.30 18.23
N GLY A 3 19.54 -5.41 18.54
CA GLY A 3 19.45 -3.99 18.20
C GLY A 3 19.50 -3.66 16.70
N VAL A 4 20.15 -4.51 15.89
CA VAL A 4 20.19 -4.38 14.42
C VAL A 4 18.86 -4.86 13.81
N LEU A 5 18.23 -5.88 14.39
CA LEU A 5 16.92 -6.38 13.95
C LEU A 5 15.79 -5.40 14.28
N ALA A 6 15.88 -4.70 15.42
CA ALA A 6 14.91 -3.65 15.79
C ALA A 6 14.96 -2.45 14.83
N LYS A 7 16.16 -2.03 14.40
CA LYS A 7 16.36 -0.96 13.40
C LYS A 7 15.78 -1.30 12.01
N MET A 8 15.54 -2.59 11.73
CA MET A 8 14.99 -3.09 10.47
C MET A 8 13.47 -3.33 10.54
N SER A 9 12.84 -3.13 11.70
CA SER A 9 11.40 -3.26 11.84
C SER A 9 10.68 -2.02 11.29
N LYS A 10 9.58 -2.21 10.54
CA LYS A 10 8.74 -1.10 10.05
C LYS A 10 8.23 -0.22 11.19
N TYR A 11 7.93 -0.81 12.34
CA TYR A 11 7.36 -0.15 13.51
C TYR A 11 8.34 0.00 14.69
N GLY A 12 9.64 -0.23 14.45
CA GLY A 12 10.65 -0.18 15.51
C GLY A 12 10.41 -1.24 16.59
N ASP A 13 10.42 -0.83 17.87
CA ASP A 13 10.25 -1.72 19.04
C ASP A 13 8.79 -2.00 19.38
N LYS A 14 7.83 -1.53 18.59
CA LYS A 14 6.40 -1.70 18.87
C LYS A 14 5.91 -3.08 18.45
N ASN A 15 5.29 -3.81 19.37
CA ASN A 15 4.57 -5.04 19.06
C ASN A 15 3.20 -4.71 18.46
N VAL A 16 3.12 -4.80 17.14
CA VAL A 16 1.92 -4.53 16.36
C VAL A 16 1.59 -5.72 15.50
N VAL A 17 0.32 -6.08 15.43
CA VAL A 17 -0.20 -7.08 14.49
C VAL A 17 -0.62 -6.34 13.21
N ASP A 18 0.18 -6.45 12.17
CA ASP A 18 -0.10 -5.94 10.84
C ASP A 18 -0.35 -7.10 9.89
N LEU A 19 -1.63 -7.35 9.62
CA LEU A 19 -2.08 -8.48 8.81
C LEU A 19 -1.76 -8.32 7.32
N SER A 20 -1.52 -7.10 6.88
CA SER A 20 -1.15 -6.83 5.48
C SER A 20 0.31 -7.13 5.17
N GLU A 21 1.16 -7.28 6.20
CA GLU A 21 2.62 -7.43 6.06
C GLU A 21 3.10 -8.89 6.12
N TRP A 22 2.22 -9.85 5.86
CA TRP A 22 2.54 -11.28 5.90
C TRP A 22 3.67 -11.67 4.93
N GLY A 23 3.82 -10.99 3.79
CA GLY A 23 4.87 -11.22 2.79
C GLY A 23 6.25 -10.68 3.18
N ARG A 24 6.33 -9.82 4.22
CA ARG A 24 7.57 -9.16 4.63
C ARG A 24 8.73 -10.08 5.01
N PRO A 25 8.55 -11.24 5.67
CA PRO A 25 9.66 -12.16 5.92
C PRO A 25 10.34 -12.61 4.64
N ILE A 26 9.56 -12.90 3.59
CA ILE A 26 10.08 -13.29 2.26
C ILE A 26 10.80 -12.08 1.63
N ALA A 27 10.18 -10.90 1.66
CA ALA A 27 10.76 -9.67 1.14
C ALA A 27 12.12 -9.34 1.77
N ARG A 28 12.30 -9.58 3.08
CA ARG A 28 13.59 -9.40 3.77
C ARG A 28 14.68 -10.33 3.25
N VAL A 29 14.36 -11.59 2.94
CA VAL A 29 15.31 -12.54 2.37
C VAL A 29 15.75 -12.07 0.98
N VAL A 30 14.80 -11.71 0.13
CA VAL A 30 15.04 -11.20 -1.22
C VAL A 30 15.86 -9.91 -1.18
N SER A 31 15.51 -8.96 -0.31
CA SER A 31 16.21 -7.69 -0.18
C SER A 31 17.68 -7.86 0.28
N ARG A 32 17.97 -8.83 1.17
CA ARG A 32 19.34 -9.16 1.55
C ARG A 32 20.15 -9.66 0.37
N PHE A 33 19.55 -10.50 -0.48
CA PHE A 33 20.18 -10.98 -1.70
C PHE A 33 20.45 -9.87 -2.70
N LEU A 34 19.51 -8.89 -2.79
CA LEU A 34 19.61 -7.75 -3.72
C LEU A 34 20.47 -6.60 -3.19
N LYS A 35 20.89 -6.62 -1.91
CA LYS A 35 21.61 -5.52 -1.26
C LYS A 35 22.79 -5.02 -2.06
N GLU A 36 23.65 -5.93 -2.51
CA GLU A 36 24.89 -5.63 -3.24
C GLU A 36 24.72 -5.70 -4.78
N LYS A 37 23.49 -5.94 -5.27
CA LYS A 37 23.24 -6.02 -6.72
C LYS A 37 22.98 -4.62 -7.30
N PRO A 38 23.29 -4.37 -8.58
CA PRO A 38 23.09 -3.08 -9.23
C PRO A 38 21.61 -2.84 -9.64
N ILE A 39 20.67 -3.25 -8.79
CA ILE A 39 19.24 -3.07 -8.98
C ILE A 39 18.79 -1.94 -8.07
N SER A 40 18.21 -0.87 -8.64
CA SER A 40 17.69 0.25 -7.86
C SER A 40 16.32 -0.08 -7.24
N VAL A 41 15.95 0.62 -6.15
CA VAL A 41 14.61 0.55 -5.56
C VAL A 41 13.54 0.88 -6.60
N MET A 42 13.73 1.95 -7.38
CA MET A 42 12.79 2.33 -8.45
C MET A 42 12.59 1.25 -9.53
N GLN A 43 13.64 0.46 -9.83
CA GLN A 43 13.49 -0.67 -10.76
C GLN A 43 12.59 -1.76 -10.17
N VAL A 44 12.73 -2.05 -8.87
CA VAL A 44 11.86 -3.01 -8.18
C VAL A 44 10.41 -2.53 -8.22
N THR A 45 10.16 -1.26 -7.90
CA THR A 45 8.84 -0.62 -8.00
C THR A 45 8.28 -0.70 -9.43
N THR A 46 9.11 -0.44 -10.45
CA THR A 46 8.67 -0.54 -11.85
C THR A 46 8.32 -1.98 -12.23
N ILE A 47 9.06 -2.97 -11.72
CA ILE A 47 8.78 -4.40 -11.96
C ILE A 47 7.42 -4.78 -11.37
N HIS A 48 7.10 -4.38 -10.12
CA HIS A 48 5.79 -4.72 -9.54
C HIS A 48 4.64 -4.00 -10.28
N LEU A 49 4.85 -2.77 -10.80
CA LEU A 49 3.86 -2.11 -11.63
C LEU A 49 3.60 -2.89 -12.93
N LEU A 50 4.67 -3.27 -13.65
CA LEU A 50 4.54 -4.06 -14.88
C LEU A 50 3.85 -5.40 -14.62
N LEU A 51 4.17 -6.06 -13.51
CA LEU A 51 3.48 -7.28 -13.08
C LEU A 51 1.98 -7.01 -12.83
N THR A 52 1.63 -5.89 -12.20
CA THR A 52 0.23 -5.52 -11.94
C THR A 52 -0.54 -5.26 -13.23
N ILE A 53 0.08 -4.58 -14.20
CA ILE A 53 -0.52 -4.37 -15.53
C ILE A 53 -0.71 -5.71 -16.26
N TYR A 54 0.25 -6.61 -16.14
CA TYR A 54 0.11 -7.97 -16.67
C TYR A 54 -1.03 -8.74 -15.99
N CYS A 55 -1.21 -8.59 -14.67
CA CYS A 55 -2.36 -9.15 -13.97
C CYS A 55 -3.69 -8.59 -14.50
N ALA A 56 -3.77 -7.27 -14.74
CA ALA A 56 -4.95 -6.65 -15.32
C ALA A 56 -5.28 -7.24 -16.72
N TRP A 57 -4.26 -7.46 -17.56
CA TRP A 57 -4.44 -8.13 -18.84
C TRP A 57 -4.95 -9.57 -18.68
N LEU A 58 -4.37 -10.37 -17.76
CA LEU A 58 -4.84 -11.73 -17.47
C LEU A 58 -6.31 -11.76 -16.98
N ILE A 59 -6.74 -10.76 -16.22
CA ILE A 59 -8.14 -10.63 -15.80
C ILE A 59 -9.04 -10.41 -17.03
N LEU A 60 -8.67 -9.54 -17.95
CA LEU A 60 -9.42 -9.31 -19.19
C LEU A 60 -9.54 -10.57 -20.05
N GLU A 61 -8.52 -11.43 -20.06
CA GLU A 61 -8.52 -12.74 -20.74
C GLU A 61 -9.28 -13.83 -19.95
N GLY A 62 -9.86 -13.51 -18.79
CA GLY A 62 -10.58 -14.48 -17.94
C GLY A 62 -9.68 -15.37 -17.09
N ASN A 63 -8.35 -15.20 -17.11
CA ASN A 63 -7.40 -15.98 -16.33
C ASN A 63 -7.29 -15.47 -14.88
N THR A 64 -8.42 -15.34 -14.18
CA THR A 64 -8.55 -14.65 -12.90
C THR A 64 -7.75 -15.30 -11.78
N ILE A 65 -7.70 -16.63 -11.68
CA ILE A 65 -6.97 -17.36 -10.65
C ILE A 65 -5.47 -17.06 -10.74
N ILE A 66 -4.91 -17.13 -11.96
CA ILE A 66 -3.48 -16.83 -12.18
C ILE A 66 -3.20 -15.36 -11.87
N ALA A 67 -4.05 -14.45 -12.34
CA ALA A 67 -3.91 -13.01 -12.07
C ALA A 67 -3.91 -12.71 -10.57
N CYS A 68 -4.89 -13.24 -9.82
CA CYS A 68 -4.99 -13.00 -8.37
C CYS A 68 -3.82 -13.64 -7.60
N PHE A 69 -3.31 -14.80 -8.03
CA PHE A 69 -2.08 -15.36 -7.47
C PHE A 69 -0.86 -14.46 -7.73
N LEU A 70 -0.73 -13.91 -8.93
CA LEU A 70 0.36 -12.97 -9.27
C LEU A 70 0.25 -11.64 -8.51
N LEU A 71 -0.96 -11.19 -8.15
CA LEU A 71 -1.14 -10.03 -7.28
C LEU A 71 -0.58 -10.28 -5.86
N ILE A 72 -0.64 -11.52 -5.36
CA ILE A 72 0.03 -11.91 -4.11
C ILE A 72 1.55 -11.77 -4.25
N ILE A 73 2.12 -12.26 -5.36
CA ILE A 73 3.56 -12.11 -5.66
C ILE A 73 3.94 -10.64 -5.81
N LYS A 74 3.10 -9.82 -6.47
CA LYS A 74 3.26 -8.37 -6.55
C LYS A 74 3.42 -7.76 -5.17
N GLY A 75 2.56 -8.12 -4.20
CA GLY A 75 2.65 -7.61 -2.83
C GLY A 75 3.96 -7.97 -2.13
N ILE A 76 4.56 -9.12 -2.43
CA ILE A 76 5.88 -9.48 -1.92
C ILE A 76 6.98 -8.61 -2.57
N ILE A 77 6.92 -8.41 -3.89
CA ILE A 77 7.89 -7.58 -4.63
C ILE A 77 7.82 -6.12 -4.17
N ASP A 78 6.63 -5.61 -3.95
CA ASP A 78 6.37 -4.30 -3.37
C ASP A 78 7.04 -4.15 -1.98
N ALA A 79 6.85 -5.12 -1.10
CA ALA A 79 7.53 -5.11 0.20
C ALA A 79 9.07 -5.19 0.08
N VAL A 80 9.62 -5.73 -1.03
CA VAL A 80 11.06 -5.79 -1.28
C VAL A 80 11.65 -4.41 -1.49
N ASP A 81 11.00 -3.49 -2.20
CA ASP A 81 11.57 -2.16 -2.47
C ASP A 81 11.75 -1.35 -1.19
N GLY A 82 10.75 -1.36 -0.30
CA GLY A 82 10.83 -0.72 1.00
C GLY A 82 11.89 -1.36 1.92
N GLU A 83 12.02 -2.71 1.94
CA GLU A 83 13.07 -3.38 2.70
C GLU A 83 14.46 -3.12 2.12
N LEU A 84 14.59 -3.03 0.79
CA LEU A 84 15.84 -2.74 0.11
C LEU A 84 16.32 -1.31 0.41
N ALA A 85 15.41 -0.33 0.40
CA ALA A 85 15.72 1.06 0.77
C ALA A 85 16.25 1.13 2.23
N ARG A 86 15.60 0.43 3.16
CA ARG A 86 16.01 0.38 4.57
C ARG A 86 17.38 -0.29 4.77
N ILE A 87 17.61 -1.42 4.11
CA ILE A 87 18.86 -2.19 4.26
C ILE A 87 20.08 -1.47 3.68
N ARG A 88 19.84 -0.63 2.64
CA ARG A 88 20.87 0.20 2.02
C ARG A 88 21.08 1.53 2.72
N GLU A 89 20.28 1.84 3.73
CA GLU A 89 20.29 3.14 4.44
C GLU A 89 20.24 4.34 3.47
N ARG A 90 19.57 4.17 2.33
CA ARG A 90 19.38 5.19 1.28
C ARG A 90 17.90 5.47 1.06
N PRO A 91 17.25 6.22 1.97
CA PRO A 91 15.88 6.66 1.75
C PRO A 91 15.78 7.53 0.51
N SER A 92 14.62 7.47 -0.18
CA SER A 92 14.40 8.24 -1.41
C SER A 92 12.99 8.83 -1.41
N HIS A 93 12.87 10.14 -1.58
CA HIS A 93 11.58 10.80 -1.78
C HIS A 93 10.99 10.43 -3.14
N VAL A 94 11.83 10.42 -4.18
CA VAL A 94 11.42 10.02 -5.54
C VAL A 94 10.91 8.58 -5.55
N GLY A 95 11.64 7.66 -4.91
CA GLY A 95 11.24 6.25 -4.83
C GLY A 95 9.90 6.08 -4.15
N ARG A 96 9.69 6.72 -3.01
CA ARG A 96 8.44 6.66 -2.24
C ARG A 96 7.24 7.21 -3.02
N TYR A 97 7.38 8.37 -3.65
CA TYR A 97 6.29 8.95 -4.44
C TYR A 97 6.00 8.12 -5.69
N TRP A 98 7.05 7.58 -6.34
CA TRP A 98 6.88 6.68 -7.48
C TRP A 98 6.14 5.40 -7.10
N ASP A 99 6.49 4.82 -5.96
CA ASP A 99 5.82 3.64 -5.41
C ASP A 99 4.31 3.87 -5.25
N THR A 100 3.93 4.95 -4.56
CA THR A 100 2.52 5.29 -4.37
C THR A 100 1.78 5.55 -5.69
N VAL A 101 2.42 6.21 -6.66
CA VAL A 101 1.83 6.45 -7.99
C VAL A 101 1.68 5.13 -8.76
N ALA A 102 2.69 4.26 -8.71
CA ALA A 102 2.68 2.95 -9.36
C ALA A 102 1.55 2.06 -8.81
N ASP A 103 1.39 2.02 -7.49
CA ASP A 103 0.31 1.29 -6.82
C ASP A 103 -1.08 1.78 -7.25
N THR A 104 -1.24 3.10 -7.38
CA THR A 104 -2.52 3.68 -7.83
C THR A 104 -2.82 3.33 -9.27
N ILE A 105 -1.84 3.45 -10.16
CA ILE A 105 -2.00 3.07 -11.58
C ILE A 105 -2.36 1.58 -11.66
N GLY A 106 -1.67 0.73 -10.91
CA GLY A 106 -1.93 -0.70 -10.87
C GLY A 106 -3.33 -1.03 -10.35
N LEU A 107 -3.76 -0.37 -9.26
CA LEU A 107 -5.11 -0.54 -8.70
C LEU A 107 -6.18 -0.16 -9.73
N ILE A 108 -6.04 0.99 -10.38
CA ILE A 108 -6.99 1.46 -11.40
C ILE A 108 -7.07 0.45 -12.54
N ALA A 109 -5.93 -0.03 -13.05
CA ALA A 109 -5.88 -1.02 -14.12
C ALA A 109 -6.59 -2.33 -13.75
N VAL A 110 -6.33 -2.86 -12.55
CA VAL A 110 -6.96 -4.10 -12.06
C VAL A 110 -8.46 -3.92 -11.86
N MET A 111 -8.91 -2.80 -11.29
CA MET A 111 -10.34 -2.54 -11.08
C MET A 111 -11.09 -2.33 -12.39
N LEU A 112 -10.50 -1.66 -13.37
CA LEU A 112 -11.07 -1.53 -14.71
C LEU A 112 -11.16 -2.89 -15.41
N ALA A 113 -10.16 -3.76 -15.24
CA ALA A 113 -10.18 -5.11 -15.80
C ALA A 113 -11.29 -5.96 -15.18
N PHE A 114 -11.47 -5.96 -13.86
CA PHE A 114 -12.60 -6.62 -13.22
C PHE A 114 -13.94 -6.02 -13.64
N GLY A 115 -14.04 -4.69 -13.70
CA GLY A 115 -15.26 -4.02 -14.18
C GLY A 115 -15.65 -4.44 -15.58
N SER A 116 -14.67 -4.57 -16.49
CA SER A 116 -14.88 -5.06 -17.85
C SER A 116 -15.30 -6.55 -17.87
N LEU A 117 -14.59 -7.41 -17.14
CA LEU A 117 -14.84 -8.85 -17.11
C LEU A 117 -16.24 -9.18 -16.57
N TYR A 118 -16.65 -8.51 -15.47
CA TYR A 118 -17.95 -8.74 -14.83
C TYR A 118 -19.04 -7.78 -15.32
N SER A 119 -18.77 -6.96 -16.35
CA SER A 119 -19.71 -6.01 -16.94
C SER A 119 -20.33 -5.06 -15.89
N TRP A 120 -19.53 -4.59 -14.92
CA TRP A 120 -20.01 -3.64 -13.94
C TRP A 120 -20.30 -2.29 -14.59
N GLU A 121 -21.32 -1.59 -14.08
CA GLU A 121 -21.58 -0.23 -14.51
C GLU A 121 -20.36 0.67 -14.27
N THR A 122 -20.11 1.60 -15.18
CA THR A 122 -18.96 2.51 -15.09
C THR A 122 -18.93 3.27 -13.76
N ILE A 123 -20.11 3.72 -13.30
CA ILE A 123 -20.23 4.45 -12.02
C ILE A 123 -19.84 3.54 -10.85
N LEU A 124 -20.27 2.29 -10.86
CA LEU A 124 -19.87 1.30 -9.82
C LEU A 124 -18.36 1.08 -9.84
N THR A 125 -17.76 0.86 -11.01
CA THR A 125 -16.30 0.66 -11.14
C THR A 125 -15.52 1.86 -10.59
N ILE A 126 -15.94 3.08 -10.92
CA ILE A 126 -15.34 4.31 -10.39
C ILE A 126 -15.50 4.38 -8.86
N ALA A 127 -16.70 4.08 -8.34
CA ALA A 127 -16.94 4.07 -6.89
C ALA A 127 -16.05 3.05 -6.16
N LEU A 128 -15.84 1.86 -6.72
CA LEU A 128 -14.96 0.83 -6.19
C LEU A 128 -13.49 1.28 -6.16
N ILE A 129 -13.01 1.96 -7.21
CA ILE A 129 -11.66 2.54 -7.24
C ILE A 129 -11.50 3.55 -6.10
N PHE A 130 -12.41 4.52 -5.98
CA PHE A 130 -12.34 5.53 -4.92
C PHE A 130 -12.45 4.93 -3.52
N ALA A 131 -13.36 3.98 -3.31
CA ALA A 131 -13.51 3.28 -2.02
C ALA A 131 -12.21 2.55 -1.63
N THR A 132 -11.60 1.81 -2.56
CA THR A 132 -10.35 1.07 -2.30
C THR A 132 -9.18 2.01 -2.03
N LEU A 133 -9.07 3.13 -2.76
CA LEU A 133 -8.06 4.15 -2.50
C LEU A 133 -8.19 4.73 -1.08
N LEU A 134 -9.41 5.04 -0.62
CA LEU A 134 -9.64 5.52 0.75
C LEU A 134 -9.31 4.46 1.80
N GLN A 135 -9.62 3.19 1.54
CA GLN A 135 -9.30 2.07 2.41
C GLN A 135 -7.78 1.91 2.58
N TYR A 136 -7.02 1.96 1.49
CA TYR A 136 -5.55 1.90 1.53
C TYR A 136 -4.95 3.13 2.23
N SER A 137 -5.51 4.32 1.99
CA SER A 137 -5.09 5.55 2.68
C SER A 137 -5.34 5.49 4.18
N LEU A 138 -6.45 4.90 4.64
CA LEU A 138 -6.72 4.70 6.06
C LEU A 138 -5.66 3.81 6.72
N PHE A 139 -5.37 2.65 6.12
CA PHE A 139 -4.32 1.77 6.62
C PHE A 139 -2.95 2.48 6.63
N ASN A 140 -2.60 3.17 5.54
CA ASN A 140 -1.35 3.92 5.45
C ASN A 140 -1.25 5.01 6.53
N HIS A 141 -2.32 5.75 6.78
CA HIS A 141 -2.39 6.79 7.82
C HIS A 141 -2.01 6.24 9.20
N TYR A 142 -2.66 5.18 9.67
CA TYR A 142 -2.35 4.56 10.96
C TYR A 142 -0.98 3.87 10.99
N SER A 143 -0.55 3.31 9.86
CA SER A 143 0.79 2.77 9.70
C SER A 143 1.88 3.85 9.86
N ILE A 144 1.69 5.05 9.30
CA ILE A 144 2.60 6.18 9.44
C ILE A 144 2.58 6.70 10.90
N MET A 145 1.39 6.86 11.49
CA MET A 145 1.28 7.30 12.89
C MET A 145 2.03 6.34 13.83
N MET A 146 1.87 5.03 13.65
CA MET A 146 2.58 4.03 14.47
C MET A 146 4.10 4.08 14.26
N ARG A 147 4.56 4.28 13.03
CA ARG A 147 6.00 4.43 12.73
C ARG A 147 6.59 5.66 13.41
N ASN A 148 5.86 6.77 13.43
CA ASN A 148 6.31 8.02 14.04
C ASN A 148 6.35 7.95 15.58
N LEU A 149 5.56 7.05 16.21
CA LEU A 149 5.62 6.81 17.66
C LEU A 149 6.74 5.86 18.07
N GLY A 150 7.30 5.11 17.14
CA GLY A 150 8.42 4.20 17.36
C GLY A 150 9.73 4.74 16.82
N SER A 151 10.78 3.93 16.91
CA SER A 151 12.07 4.18 16.24
C SER A 151 12.07 3.70 14.78
N GLY A 152 10.88 3.65 14.14
CA GLY A 152 10.68 3.14 12.79
C GLY A 152 11.11 4.10 11.69
N ASP A 153 10.78 3.76 10.45
CA ASP A 153 11.05 4.57 9.27
C ASP A 153 10.21 5.88 9.28
N THR A 154 10.88 7.02 9.30
CA THR A 154 10.28 8.37 9.35
C THR A 154 10.27 9.08 7.99
N THR A 155 10.54 8.38 6.89
CA THR A 155 10.56 8.97 5.54
C THR A 155 9.17 9.42 5.08
N SER A 156 8.11 8.77 5.57
CA SER A 156 6.72 9.14 5.29
C SER A 156 6.18 10.09 6.35
N ARG A 157 5.42 11.09 5.94
CA ARG A 157 4.80 12.10 6.82
C ARG A 157 3.28 11.93 6.80
N VAL A 158 2.62 12.34 7.86
CA VAL A 158 1.15 12.43 7.92
C VAL A 158 0.65 13.60 7.06
N ASP A 159 1.44 14.67 6.97
CA ASP A 159 1.18 15.83 6.11
C ASP A 159 2.31 15.95 5.07
N GLU A 160 1.97 15.72 3.83
CA GLU A 160 2.88 15.78 2.67
C GLU A 160 2.72 17.08 1.87
N THR A 161 2.00 18.08 2.36
CA THR A 161 1.78 19.35 1.64
C THR A 161 3.07 20.15 1.46
N VAL A 162 4.01 20.02 2.42
CA VAL A 162 5.31 20.69 2.38
C VAL A 162 6.30 19.91 1.52
N LYS A 163 6.83 20.56 0.48
CA LYS A 163 7.84 19.95 -0.39
C LYS A 163 9.07 19.50 0.41
N PRO A 164 9.52 18.25 0.29
CA PRO A 164 10.73 17.81 0.94
C PRO A 164 11.99 18.35 0.25
N VAL A 165 13.05 18.50 1.01
CA VAL A 165 14.38 18.76 0.48
C VAL A 165 14.97 17.44 0.01
N ALA A 166 15.51 17.43 -1.22
CA ALA A 166 16.12 16.24 -1.81
C ALA A 166 17.28 15.70 -0.97
N TYR A 167 17.39 14.39 -0.86
CA TYR A 167 18.59 13.79 -0.28
C TYR A 167 19.82 14.05 -1.16
N PRO A 168 21.06 13.98 -0.64
CA PRO A 168 22.29 14.27 -1.41
C PRO A 168 22.47 13.47 -2.70
N TRP A 169 21.79 12.33 -2.80
CA TRP A 169 21.81 11.44 -3.98
C TRP A 169 20.60 11.61 -4.90
N GLU A 170 19.71 12.57 -4.63
CA GLU A 170 18.53 12.88 -5.44
C GLU A 170 18.66 14.25 -6.10
N ARG A 171 18.00 14.44 -7.22
CA ARG A 171 17.86 15.76 -7.85
C ARG A 171 16.60 16.44 -7.32
N GLN A 172 16.68 17.69 -6.86
CA GLN A 172 15.53 18.43 -6.36
C GLN A 172 14.41 18.56 -7.42
N SER A 173 14.76 18.68 -8.70
CA SER A 173 13.78 18.72 -9.79
C SER A 173 12.94 17.45 -9.88
N SER A 174 13.57 16.28 -9.72
CA SER A 174 12.87 14.98 -9.71
C SER A 174 11.96 14.88 -8.48
N VAL A 175 12.46 15.27 -7.30
CA VAL A 175 11.66 15.29 -6.07
C VAL A 175 10.43 16.19 -6.24
N ASN A 176 10.59 17.39 -6.83
CA ASN A 176 9.50 18.32 -7.07
C ASN A 176 8.45 17.75 -8.03
N PHE A 177 8.89 17.08 -9.10
CA PHE A 177 7.99 16.46 -10.08
C PHE A 177 7.15 15.33 -9.45
N PHE A 178 7.80 14.38 -8.80
CA PHE A 178 7.10 13.25 -8.19
C PHE A 178 6.23 13.67 -6.99
N HIS A 179 6.67 14.68 -6.23
CA HIS A 179 5.84 15.28 -5.18
C HIS A 179 4.58 15.93 -5.77
N ALA A 180 4.68 16.65 -6.90
CA ALA A 180 3.52 17.24 -7.56
C ALA A 180 2.53 16.17 -8.02
N LEU A 181 3.01 15.04 -8.59
CA LEU A 181 2.17 13.90 -8.92
C LEU A 181 1.48 13.32 -7.67
N TYR A 182 2.23 13.12 -6.59
CA TYR A 182 1.68 12.66 -5.33
C TYR A 182 0.55 13.59 -4.84
N ILE A 183 0.77 14.89 -4.81
CA ILE A 183 -0.25 15.85 -4.35
C ILE A 183 -1.52 15.76 -5.19
N VAL A 184 -1.41 15.64 -6.52
CA VAL A 184 -2.58 15.53 -7.41
C VAL A 184 -3.38 14.26 -7.13
N PHE A 185 -2.70 13.12 -6.93
CA PHE A 185 -3.38 11.84 -6.79
C PHE A 185 -3.82 11.52 -5.35
N PHE A 186 -3.12 12.03 -4.32
CA PHE A 186 -3.28 11.56 -2.95
C PHE A 186 -3.70 12.61 -1.93
N SER A 187 -3.44 13.91 -2.14
CA SER A 187 -3.71 14.92 -1.13
C SER A 187 -5.18 14.97 -0.69
N TRP A 188 -6.11 14.65 -1.58
CA TRP A 188 -7.53 14.61 -1.27
C TRP A 188 -7.87 13.43 -0.33
N GLN A 189 -7.23 12.27 -0.53
CA GLN A 189 -7.40 11.08 0.33
C GLN A 189 -6.87 11.36 1.72
N ASP A 190 -5.63 11.86 1.81
CA ASP A 190 -4.99 12.20 3.09
C ASP A 190 -5.82 13.23 3.86
N ARG A 191 -6.39 14.22 3.17
CA ARG A 191 -7.28 15.22 3.80
C ARG A 191 -8.56 14.58 4.34
N ILE A 192 -9.23 13.73 3.58
CA ILE A 192 -10.45 13.03 4.03
C ILE A 192 -10.11 12.19 5.27
N ILE A 193 -9.08 11.36 5.19
CA ILE A 193 -8.68 10.48 6.28
C ILE A 193 -8.28 11.29 7.52
N SER A 194 -7.49 12.35 7.39
CA SER A 194 -7.06 13.18 8.52
C SER A 194 -8.21 13.90 9.24
N VAL A 195 -9.27 14.28 8.50
CA VAL A 195 -10.47 14.91 9.07
C VAL A 195 -11.34 13.86 9.79
N LEU A 196 -11.43 12.65 9.25
CA LEU A 196 -12.25 11.58 9.81
C LEU A 196 -11.55 10.86 10.97
N SER A 197 -10.23 10.76 10.95
CA SER A 197 -9.44 10.16 12.02
C SER A 197 -9.34 11.09 13.23
N GLY A 198 -9.51 10.55 14.43
CA GLY A 198 -9.35 11.31 15.67
C GLY A 198 -7.89 11.77 15.87
N ARG A 199 -7.70 12.90 16.55
CA ARG A 199 -6.37 13.41 16.91
C ARG A 199 -5.84 12.63 18.12
N GLY A 200 -4.96 11.67 17.89
CA GLY A 200 -4.24 10.98 18.96
C GLY A 200 -5.07 9.88 19.64
N SER A 201 -5.25 8.78 18.95
CA SER A 201 -5.94 7.63 19.51
C SER A 201 -5.12 6.97 20.63
N LYS A 202 -5.72 6.77 21.81
CA LYS A 202 -5.17 5.94 22.88
C LYS A 202 -5.09 4.46 22.46
N THR A 203 -5.74 4.09 21.38
CA THR A 203 -5.95 2.73 20.87
C THR A 203 -5.31 2.50 19.50
N LEU A 204 -4.24 3.25 19.17
CA LEU A 204 -3.59 3.22 17.86
C LEU A 204 -3.23 1.80 17.36
N VAL A 205 -2.93 0.87 18.29
CA VAL A 205 -2.67 -0.54 17.94
C VAL A 205 -3.93 -1.20 17.38
N PHE A 206 -5.10 -0.91 17.95
CA PHE A 206 -6.38 -1.45 17.47
C PHE A 206 -6.71 -0.90 16.08
N GLU A 207 -6.62 0.42 15.88
CA GLU A 207 -6.92 1.06 14.61
C GLU A 207 -5.98 0.54 13.51
N LEU A 208 -4.69 0.40 13.82
CA LEU A 208 -3.73 -0.17 12.86
C LEU A 208 -4.06 -1.64 12.57
N THR A 209 -4.33 -2.46 13.58
CA THR A 209 -4.64 -3.88 13.38
C THR A 209 -5.90 -4.04 12.54
N VAL A 210 -6.99 -3.32 12.85
CA VAL A 210 -8.23 -3.41 12.07
C VAL A 210 -8.04 -2.85 10.66
N SER A 211 -7.40 -1.68 10.51
CA SER A 211 -7.16 -1.11 9.17
C SER A 211 -6.19 -1.94 8.33
N SER A 212 -5.35 -2.79 8.93
CA SER A 212 -4.45 -3.68 8.19
C SER A 212 -5.20 -4.74 7.36
N PHE A 213 -6.44 -5.07 7.72
CA PHE A 213 -7.33 -5.86 6.84
C PHE A 213 -7.61 -5.16 5.51
N LEU A 214 -7.61 -3.82 5.50
CA LEU A 214 -7.86 -3.01 4.31
C LEU A 214 -6.58 -2.83 3.47
N GLY A 215 -5.42 -3.22 3.97
CA GLY A 215 -4.16 -3.12 3.26
C GLY A 215 -4.04 -4.10 2.09
N PHE A 216 -3.27 -3.74 1.07
CA PHE A 216 -3.12 -4.51 -0.16
C PHE A 216 -2.75 -5.98 0.09
N GLY A 217 -1.84 -6.27 1.02
CA GLY A 217 -1.40 -7.64 1.31
C GLY A 217 -2.57 -8.54 1.75
N MET A 218 -3.45 -8.05 2.64
CA MET A 218 -4.61 -8.82 3.08
C MET A 218 -5.67 -8.89 1.99
N GLN A 219 -5.94 -7.79 1.29
CA GLN A 219 -6.93 -7.75 0.20
C GLN A 219 -6.53 -8.68 -0.95
N SER A 220 -5.25 -8.79 -1.30
CA SER A 220 -4.79 -9.72 -2.34
C SER A 220 -5.06 -11.18 -1.98
N LEU A 221 -4.92 -11.57 -0.69
CA LEU A 221 -5.27 -12.91 -0.22
C LEU A 221 -6.77 -13.17 -0.30
N VAL A 222 -7.60 -12.20 0.10
CA VAL A 222 -9.07 -12.32 0.05
C VAL A 222 -9.54 -12.41 -1.41
N ILE A 223 -9.02 -11.56 -2.30
CA ILE A 223 -9.35 -11.60 -3.73
C ILE A 223 -8.93 -12.96 -4.35
N PHE A 224 -7.77 -13.48 -3.99
CA PHE A 224 -7.34 -14.80 -4.45
C PHE A 224 -8.24 -15.92 -3.93
N ALA A 225 -8.68 -15.86 -2.65
CA ALA A 225 -9.64 -16.82 -2.11
C ALA A 225 -10.99 -16.75 -2.85
N LEU A 226 -11.48 -15.55 -3.18
CA LEU A 226 -12.67 -15.39 -4.01
C LEU A 226 -12.48 -15.98 -5.43
N ALA A 227 -11.28 -15.81 -6.01
CA ALA A 227 -10.96 -16.40 -7.31
C ALA A 227 -10.97 -17.93 -7.28
N LEU A 228 -10.41 -18.56 -6.23
CA LEU A 228 -10.38 -20.00 -6.06
C LEU A 228 -11.77 -20.62 -5.85
N THR A 229 -12.71 -19.85 -5.30
CA THR A 229 -14.09 -20.30 -5.01
C THR A 229 -15.10 -19.85 -6.06
N ASP A 230 -14.63 -19.23 -7.16
CA ASP A 230 -15.46 -18.65 -8.23
C ASP A 230 -16.46 -17.60 -7.73
N ASN A 231 -16.05 -16.83 -6.73
CA ASN A 231 -16.88 -15.82 -6.06
C ASN A 231 -16.39 -14.37 -6.29
N LEU A 232 -15.57 -14.13 -7.30
CA LEU A 232 -15.06 -12.77 -7.60
C LEU A 232 -16.15 -11.75 -7.97
N SER A 233 -17.33 -12.23 -8.39
CA SER A 233 -18.50 -11.37 -8.63
C SER A 233 -18.96 -10.62 -7.38
N TYR A 234 -18.65 -11.11 -6.16
CA TYR A 234 -18.95 -10.46 -4.89
C TYR A 234 -17.90 -9.43 -4.44
N LEU A 235 -16.94 -9.11 -5.32
CA LEU A 235 -15.91 -8.09 -5.00
C LEU A 235 -16.51 -6.71 -4.69
N PRO A 236 -17.57 -6.22 -5.37
CA PRO A 236 -18.24 -4.97 -5.00
C PRO A 236 -18.80 -4.99 -3.58
N GLU A 237 -19.48 -6.07 -3.16
CA GLU A 237 -20.06 -6.23 -1.82
C GLU A 237 -18.98 -6.28 -0.75
N LEU A 238 -17.84 -6.92 -1.04
CA LEU A 238 -16.69 -6.92 -0.15
C LEU A 238 -16.17 -5.49 0.05
N ILE A 239 -15.91 -4.75 -1.04
CA ILE A 239 -15.31 -3.42 -0.98
C ILE A 239 -16.27 -2.40 -0.36
N LEU A 240 -17.52 -2.33 -0.82
CA LEU A 240 -18.49 -1.32 -0.38
C LEU A 240 -19.26 -1.73 0.90
N GLY A 241 -19.39 -3.03 1.16
CA GLY A 241 -20.03 -3.53 2.37
C GLY A 241 -19.03 -3.76 3.50
N VAL A 242 -18.29 -4.85 3.43
CA VAL A 242 -17.41 -5.29 4.53
C VAL A 242 -16.30 -4.27 4.81
N ASN A 243 -15.55 -3.87 3.79
CA ASN A 243 -14.40 -2.99 3.97
C ASN A 243 -14.82 -1.58 4.41
N MET A 244 -15.91 -1.01 3.84
CA MET A 244 -16.44 0.28 4.32
C MET A 244 -16.99 0.18 5.74
N GLY A 245 -17.59 -0.95 6.13
CA GLY A 245 -18.00 -1.23 7.51
C GLY A 245 -16.82 -1.24 8.49
N LEU A 246 -15.70 -1.90 8.13
CA LEU A 246 -14.46 -1.87 8.91
C LEU A 246 -13.88 -0.45 9.01
N MET A 247 -13.89 0.31 7.91
CA MET A 247 -13.45 1.70 7.89
C MET A 247 -14.29 2.57 8.83
N ALA A 248 -15.62 2.42 8.81
CA ALA A 248 -16.52 3.13 9.73
C ALA A 248 -16.26 2.75 11.19
N LEU A 249 -16.03 1.47 11.49
CA LEU A 249 -15.66 0.99 12.84
C LEU A 249 -14.39 1.67 13.35
N VAL A 250 -13.34 1.76 12.51
CA VAL A 250 -12.08 2.43 12.86
C VAL A 250 -12.32 3.91 13.16
N PHE A 251 -13.09 4.64 12.33
CA PHE A 251 -13.39 6.05 12.57
C PHE A 251 -14.22 6.29 13.83
N LEU A 252 -15.23 5.46 14.10
CA LEU A 252 -16.02 5.56 15.32
C LEU A 252 -15.14 5.35 16.56
N ARG A 253 -14.26 4.35 16.53
CA ARG A 253 -13.37 4.04 17.63
C ARG A 253 -12.31 5.11 17.88
N SER A 254 -11.76 5.70 16.80
CA SER A 254 -10.70 6.70 16.91
C SER A 254 -11.15 8.04 17.54
N ARG A 255 -12.45 8.23 17.72
CA ARG A 255 -13.04 9.44 18.34
C ARG A 255 -13.39 9.29 19.82
N ILE A 256 -13.34 8.07 20.33
CA ILE A 256 -13.59 7.73 21.75
C ILE A 256 -12.23 7.70 22.49
#